data_cdde76d999bbeb66b51c7a227c073a02
#
_entry.id   cdde76d999bbeb66b51c7a227c073a02
#
_cell.length_a   1.000
_cell.length_b   1.000
_cell.length_c   1.000
_cell.angle_alpha   90.00
_cell.angle_beta   90.00
_cell.angle_gamma   90.00
#
_symmetry.space_group_name_H-M   'P 1'
#
loop_
_entity.id
_entity.type
_entity.pdbx_description
1 polymer ?
#
loop_
_entity_poly.entity_id
_entity_poly.type
_entity_poly.pdbx_seq_one_letter_code
_entity_poly.pdbx_strand_id
1 'polypeptide(L)'
;MSEQYNVLTLKPYKRGNLTKLSESSRNNGFSSNLWGTKKQILLLKGRVKKDEEGTLLKYPSLKGSFEVFNLNQTTLKEEKLNDLRESIHPFTIKQTIWEIMD
;
A
#
# COMPACT_ATOMS: atom_id res chain seq x y z
N MET A 1 3.03 -18.31 -3.29
CA MET A 1 3.12 -16.99 -2.65
C MET A 1 2.06 -16.08 -3.24
N SER A 2 1.24 -15.47 -2.40
CA SER A 2 0.19 -14.57 -2.87
C SER A 2 0.79 -13.26 -3.37
N GLU A 3 0.26 -12.76 -4.48
CA GLU A 3 0.67 -11.45 -4.98
C GLU A 3 0.12 -10.35 -4.08
N GLN A 4 0.92 -9.29 -3.93
CA GLN A 4 0.58 -8.12 -3.13
C GLN A 4 0.60 -6.90 -4.03
N TYR A 5 -0.39 -6.02 -3.89
CA TYR A 5 -0.58 -4.89 -4.79
C TYR A 5 -0.67 -3.58 -4.05
N ASN A 6 -0.27 -2.50 -4.73
CA ASN A 6 -0.46 -1.15 -4.19
C ASN A 6 -1.94 -0.77 -4.27
N VAL A 7 -2.46 -0.21 -3.19
CA VAL A 7 -3.88 0.12 -3.05
C VAL A 7 -4.34 1.22 -4.01
N LEU A 8 -3.44 2.12 -4.39
CA LEU A 8 -3.76 3.26 -5.25
C LEU A 8 -3.51 2.97 -6.72
N THR A 9 -2.32 2.42 -7.03
CA THR A 9 -1.89 2.20 -8.42
C THR A 9 -2.28 0.84 -8.96
N LEU A 10 -2.59 -0.11 -8.08
CA LEU A 10 -2.84 -1.52 -8.39
C LEU A 10 -1.64 -2.22 -9.03
N LYS A 11 -0.46 -1.64 -8.93
CA LYS A 11 0.76 -2.29 -9.40
C LYS A 11 1.22 -3.34 -8.40
N PRO A 12 1.70 -4.50 -8.88
CA PRO A 12 2.20 -5.53 -7.98
C PRO A 12 3.56 -5.16 -7.41
N TYR A 13 3.76 -5.52 -6.14
CA TYR A 13 5.07 -5.47 -5.52
C TYR A 13 5.88 -6.67 -5.98
N LYS A 14 7.20 -6.54 -6.05
CA LYS A 14 8.09 -7.55 -6.60
C LYS A 14 9.29 -7.83 -5.70
N ARG A 15 9.91 -9.00 -5.91
CA ARG A 15 11.18 -9.36 -5.30
C ARG A 15 11.15 -9.28 -3.77
N GLY A 16 12.16 -8.67 -3.16
CA GLY A 16 12.29 -8.59 -1.70
C GLY A 16 11.12 -7.90 -1.03
N ASN A 17 10.55 -6.87 -1.66
CA ASN A 17 9.38 -6.19 -1.10
C ASN A 17 8.17 -7.12 -1.08
N LEU A 18 7.96 -7.89 -2.14
CA LEU A 18 6.88 -8.89 -2.16
C LEU A 18 7.06 -9.92 -1.03
N THR A 19 8.28 -10.38 -0.83
CA THR A 19 8.58 -11.34 0.24
C THR A 19 8.25 -10.76 1.61
N LYS A 20 8.67 -9.51 1.86
CA LYS A 20 8.38 -8.83 3.13
C LYS A 20 6.89 -8.66 3.38
N LEU A 21 6.14 -8.27 2.35
CA LEU A 21 4.69 -8.09 2.49
C LEU A 21 3.99 -9.42 2.72
N SER A 22 4.42 -10.47 2.03
CA SER A 22 3.85 -11.81 2.23
C SER A 22 4.10 -12.31 3.64
N GLU A 23 5.30 -12.09 4.18
CA GLU A 23 5.63 -12.47 5.56
C GLU A 23 4.82 -11.66 6.56
N SER A 24 4.73 -10.34 6.37
CA SER A 24 3.96 -9.47 7.25
C SER A 24 2.49 -9.87 7.25
N SER A 25 1.94 -10.14 6.08
CA SER A 25 0.55 -10.56 5.94
C SER A 25 0.29 -11.85 6.72
N ARG A 26 1.18 -12.83 6.59
CA ARG A 26 1.04 -14.10 7.28
C ARG A 26 1.19 -13.94 8.79
N ASN A 27 2.19 -13.16 9.23
CA ASN A 27 2.46 -12.96 10.65
C ASN A 27 1.34 -12.21 11.37
N ASN A 28 0.65 -11.31 10.66
CA ASN A 28 -0.42 -10.50 11.23
C ASN A 28 -1.82 -10.99 10.88
N GLY A 29 -1.94 -12.04 10.07
CA GLY A 29 -3.23 -12.59 9.69
C GLY A 29 -4.06 -11.66 8.81
N PHE A 30 -3.42 -10.84 7.97
CA PHE A 30 -4.14 -9.93 7.08
C PHE A 30 -4.87 -10.73 5.98
N SER A 31 -6.12 -10.37 5.72
CA SER A 31 -6.91 -10.98 4.66
C SER A 31 -6.75 -10.25 3.33
N SER A 32 -6.39 -8.97 3.36
CA SER A 32 -6.22 -8.17 2.16
C SER A 32 -4.80 -8.30 1.59
N ASN A 33 -4.70 -8.20 0.27
CA ASN A 33 -3.41 -8.14 -0.42
C ASN A 33 -3.10 -6.74 -0.96
N LEU A 34 -3.79 -5.72 -0.43
CA LEU A 34 -3.61 -4.32 -0.83
C LEU A 34 -2.84 -3.56 0.24
N TRP A 35 -1.88 -2.75 -0.21
CA TRP A 35 -0.98 -2.01 0.66
C TRP A 35 -0.79 -0.59 0.14
N GLY A 36 -0.56 0.34 1.03
CA GLY A 36 -0.28 1.71 0.63
C GLY A 36 0.51 2.46 1.67
N THR A 37 1.17 3.53 1.23
CA THR A 37 1.79 4.47 2.14
C THR A 37 0.70 5.27 2.86
N LYS A 38 1.07 5.87 3.98
CA LYS A 38 0.13 6.71 4.73
C LYS A 38 -0.45 7.82 3.86
N LYS A 39 0.39 8.42 3.01
CA LYS A 39 -0.04 9.47 2.07
C LYS A 39 -1.07 8.95 1.08
N GLN A 40 -0.86 7.76 0.53
CA GLN A 40 -1.81 7.17 -0.41
C GLN A 40 -3.15 6.85 0.26
N ILE A 41 -3.10 6.35 1.48
CA ILE A 41 -4.30 6.06 2.26
C ILE A 41 -5.09 7.35 2.51
N LEU A 42 -4.39 8.45 2.84
CA LEU A 42 -5.04 9.74 3.02
C LEU A 42 -5.65 10.28 1.71
N LEU A 43 -4.97 10.08 0.58
CA LEU A 43 -5.52 10.45 -0.73
C LEU A 43 -6.82 9.72 -1.03
N LEU A 44 -6.93 8.48 -0.59
CA LEU A 44 -8.16 7.69 -0.71
C LEU A 44 -9.18 8.01 0.39
N LYS A 45 -8.93 9.08 1.16
CA LYS A 45 -9.79 9.52 2.27
C LYS A 45 -9.91 8.51 3.40
N GLY A 46 -8.91 7.64 3.53
CA GLY A 46 -8.81 6.72 4.64
C GLY A 46 -7.84 7.19 5.69
N ARG A 47 -7.71 6.41 6.74
CA ARG A 47 -6.75 6.64 7.82
C ARG A 47 -6.17 5.31 8.28
N VAL A 48 -4.93 5.35 8.75
CA VAL A 48 -4.34 4.23 9.46
C VAL A 48 -4.95 4.18 10.85
N LYS A 49 -5.37 2.99 11.29
CA LYS A 49 -5.95 2.82 12.61
C LYS A 49 -4.91 3.08 13.70
N LYS A 50 -5.38 3.49 14.87
CA LYS A 50 -4.52 3.80 15.99
C LYS A 50 -3.68 2.57 16.40
N ASP A 51 -2.43 2.83 16.75
CA ASP A 51 -1.49 1.81 17.26
C ASP A 51 -1.11 0.73 16.25
N GLU A 52 -1.37 0.94 14.96
CA GLU A 52 -0.92 0.02 13.91
C GLU A 52 0.50 0.34 13.49
N GLU A 53 1.30 -0.70 13.28
CA GLU A 53 2.65 -0.58 12.77
C GLU A 53 2.69 -0.98 11.30
N GLY A 54 3.36 -0.17 10.48
CA GLY A 54 3.52 -0.48 9.07
C GLY A 54 4.64 -1.46 8.82
N THR A 55 4.78 -1.85 7.56
CA THR A 55 5.85 -2.72 7.09
C THR A 55 6.82 -1.89 6.29
N LEU A 56 8.11 -1.99 6.60
CA LEU A 56 9.16 -1.24 5.89
C LEU A 56 9.58 -1.97 4.63
N LEU A 57 9.56 -1.24 3.52
CA LEU A 57 10.02 -1.70 2.22
C LEU A 57 11.20 -0.86 1.77
N LYS A 58 11.97 -1.36 0.81
CA LYS A 58 13.11 -0.64 0.25
C LYS A 58 12.79 -0.09 -1.12
N TYR A 59 13.30 1.11 -1.42
CA TYR A 59 13.24 1.65 -2.77
C TYR A 59 14.15 0.79 -3.68
N PRO A 60 13.66 0.34 -4.84
CA PRO A 60 14.44 -0.56 -5.70
C PRO A 60 15.73 0.05 -6.24
N SER A 61 15.71 1.33 -6.58
CA SER A 61 16.84 2.02 -7.21
C SER A 61 17.41 3.16 -6.37
N LEU A 62 16.88 3.38 -5.18
CA LEU A 62 17.30 4.47 -4.30
C LEU A 62 17.67 3.92 -2.93
N LYS A 63 18.51 4.65 -2.22
CA LYS A 63 18.76 4.33 -0.81
C LYS A 63 17.57 4.73 0.02
N GLY A 64 17.35 4.00 1.11
CA GLY A 64 16.29 4.30 2.04
C GLY A 64 15.13 3.33 1.97
N SER A 65 14.20 3.54 2.86
CA SER A 65 13.03 2.71 2.99
C SER A 65 11.79 3.57 3.12
N PHE A 66 10.63 2.94 2.92
CA PHE A 66 9.35 3.60 3.12
C PHE A 66 8.40 2.63 3.82
N GLU A 67 7.43 3.18 4.51
CA GLU A 67 6.48 2.39 5.29
C GLU A 67 5.16 2.25 4.54
N VAL A 68 4.62 1.04 4.50
CA VAL A 68 3.29 0.78 3.95
C VAL A 68 2.42 0.08 4.97
N PHE A 69 1.11 0.22 4.79
CA PHE A 69 0.11 -0.37 5.66
C PHE A 69 -0.83 -1.25 4.83
N ASN A 70 -1.20 -2.38 5.38
CA ASN A 70 -2.20 -3.23 4.76
C ASN A 70 -3.59 -2.58 4.87
N LEU A 71 -4.46 -2.86 3.91
CA LEU A 71 -5.83 -2.36 3.92
C LEU A 71 -6.52 -2.65 5.26
N ASN A 72 -6.26 -3.82 5.84
CA ASN A 72 -6.84 -4.20 7.13
C ASN A 72 -6.38 -3.32 8.30
N GLN A 73 -5.29 -2.59 8.13
CA GLN A 73 -4.79 -1.65 9.14
C GLN A 73 -5.37 -0.24 8.96
N THR A 74 -6.30 -0.09 8.04
CA THR A 74 -6.87 1.22 7.69
C THR A 74 -8.38 1.21 7.83
N THR A 75 -8.97 2.42 7.75
CA THR A 75 -10.43 2.59 7.74
C THR A 75 -11.04 2.34 6.37
N LEU A 76 -10.22 2.10 5.34
CA LEU A 76 -10.71 1.88 3.99
C LEU A 76 -11.43 0.55 3.86
N LYS A 77 -12.49 0.55 3.05
CA LYS A 77 -13.25 -0.65 2.72
C LYS A 77 -13.03 -1.03 1.26
N GLU A 78 -12.70 -2.27 1.01
CA GLU A 78 -12.32 -2.73 -0.32
C GLU A 78 -13.43 -2.46 -1.36
N GLU A 79 -14.68 -2.66 -1.00
CA GLU A 79 -15.81 -2.47 -1.90
C GLU A 79 -16.01 -1.01 -2.36
N LYS A 80 -15.36 -0.05 -1.68
CA LYS A 80 -15.46 1.37 -2.04
C LYS A 80 -14.23 1.91 -2.76
N LEU A 81 -13.19 1.09 -2.90
CA LEU A 81 -11.90 1.56 -3.44
C LEU A 81 -12.00 2.04 -4.90
N ASN A 82 -12.78 1.38 -5.74
CA ASN A 82 -12.93 1.79 -7.13
C ASN A 82 -13.47 3.22 -7.23
N ASP A 83 -14.54 3.52 -6.49
CA ASP A 83 -15.13 4.85 -6.47
C ASP A 83 -14.14 5.90 -5.93
N LEU A 84 -13.41 5.53 -4.88
CA LEU A 84 -12.44 6.44 -4.28
C LEU A 84 -11.28 6.73 -5.24
N ARG A 85 -10.80 5.74 -5.97
CA ARG A 85 -9.74 5.93 -6.96
C ARG A 85 -10.19 6.83 -8.09
N GLU A 86 -11.41 6.68 -8.56
CA GLU A 86 -11.97 7.48 -9.65
C GLU A 86 -12.08 8.95 -9.28
N SER A 87 -12.19 9.28 -8.00
CA SER A 87 -12.27 10.66 -7.53
C SER A 87 -10.91 11.36 -7.50
N ILE A 88 -9.81 10.63 -7.69
CA ILE A 88 -8.46 11.19 -7.66
C ILE A 88 -8.00 11.52 -9.07
N HIS A 89 -7.47 12.73 -9.24
CA HIS A 89 -6.94 13.15 -10.54
C HIS A 89 -5.77 12.23 -10.97
N PRO A 90 -5.74 11.76 -12.23
CA PRO A 90 -4.68 10.86 -12.71
C PRO A 90 -3.27 11.39 -12.51
N PHE A 91 -3.07 12.70 -12.58
CA PHE A 91 -1.77 13.33 -12.34
C PHE A 91 -1.28 13.08 -10.91
N THR A 92 -2.19 13.17 -9.94
CA THR A 92 -1.87 12.91 -8.53
C THR A 92 -1.41 11.48 -8.33
N ILE A 93 -2.06 10.52 -8.99
CA ILE A 93 -1.68 9.11 -8.93
C ILE A 93 -0.27 8.92 -9.49
N LYS A 94 0.05 9.56 -10.61
CA LYS A 94 1.39 9.48 -11.22
C LYS A 94 2.47 10.01 -10.29
N GLN A 95 2.19 11.09 -9.56
CA GLN A 95 3.17 11.64 -8.61
C GLN A 95 3.49 10.65 -7.49
N THR A 96 2.50 9.91 -7.00
CA THR A 96 2.73 8.96 -5.92
C THR A 96 3.53 7.73 -6.38
N ILE A 97 3.54 7.41 -7.68
CA ILE A 97 4.33 6.30 -8.20
C ILE A 97 5.83 6.53 -7.96
N TRP A 98 6.30 7.77 -8.04
CA TRP A 98 7.70 8.10 -7.80
C TRP A 98 8.14 7.79 -6.36
N GLU A 99 7.22 7.82 -5.42
CA GLU A 99 7.50 7.59 -4.01
C GLU A 99 7.61 6.10 -3.67
N ILE A 100 7.00 5.24 -4.48
CA ILE A 100 6.87 3.82 -4.20
C ILE A 100 7.26 2.92 -5.38
N MET A 101 8.18 3.38 -6.22
CA MET A 101 8.62 2.57 -7.36
C MET A 101 9.18 1.22 -6.93
N ASP A 102 8.61 0.19 -7.50
CA ASP A 102 9.11 -1.18 -7.34
C ASP A 102 10.11 -1.55 -8.45
#